data_af2989e900258b3a492f7b4859951bd5
#
_entry.id   af2989e900258b3a492f7b4859951bd5
#
_cell.length_a   1.000
_cell.length_b   1.000
_cell.length_c   1.000
_cell.angle_alpha   90.00
_cell.angle_beta   90.00
_cell.angle_gamma   90.00
#
_symmetry.space_group_name_H-M   'P 1'
#
loop_
_entity.id
_entity.type
_entity.pdbx_description
1 polymer ?
#
loop_
_entity_poly.entity_id
_entity_poly.type
_entity_poly.pdbx_seq_one_letter_code
_entity_poly.pdbx_strand_id
1 'polypeptide(L)'
;MCRRPLLIHEQNAIAGFTNRMLAHLAREVLTAFPAAFAGNRKARLIGNPVRADISSLPHPEARFAGRNGPVRLLVVGGSLGAMQLNKAVPQALAKLGADGLRYEVRHQAGEKHIEAARAAYGEAGVQGEVTAFIADMAQALGWADLVICRAGALTIAELAAAGVGAILVPYPHAVDDHQTHNAQFLVDAGAALRVADSSLTGQSLAQLLQPLLVDRARLLAMASAARAVARTDAADVLYQACLQAEEA
;
A
#
# COMPACT_ATOMS: atom_id res chain seq x y z
N MET A 1 29.97 28.08 -8.38
CA MET A 1 29.08 26.95 -8.64
C MET A 1 29.61 25.78 -7.84
N CYS A 2 28.78 25.21 -6.93
CA CYS A 2 29.16 23.97 -6.25
C CYS A 2 29.27 22.84 -7.29
N ARG A 3 30.42 22.22 -7.40
CA ARG A 3 30.67 21.07 -8.28
C ARG A 3 30.21 19.74 -7.64
N ARG A 4 29.15 19.76 -6.88
CA ARG A 4 28.65 18.52 -6.27
C ARG A 4 27.72 17.79 -7.23
N PRO A 5 27.86 16.47 -7.39
CA PRO A 5 26.98 15.68 -8.25
C PRO A 5 25.55 15.70 -7.69
N LEU A 6 24.56 15.74 -8.59
CA LEU A 6 23.14 15.66 -8.27
C LEU A 6 22.63 14.26 -8.56
N LEU A 7 22.04 13.62 -7.54
CA LEU A 7 21.22 12.42 -7.70
C LEU A 7 19.79 12.79 -7.37
N ILE A 8 18.84 12.17 -8.06
CA ILE A 8 17.43 12.29 -7.74
C ILE A 8 16.82 10.91 -7.54
N HIS A 9 15.85 10.82 -6.65
CA HIS A 9 15.02 9.63 -6.47
C HIS A 9 13.55 9.98 -6.67
N GLU A 10 12.91 9.33 -7.64
CA GLU A 10 11.48 9.48 -7.88
C GLU A 10 10.72 8.36 -7.17
N GLN A 11 9.90 8.74 -6.22
CA GLN A 11 9.16 7.81 -5.38
C GLN A 11 7.85 7.32 -6.01
N ASN A 12 7.27 8.07 -6.94
CA ASN A 12 5.98 7.77 -7.57
C ASN A 12 6.14 7.14 -8.95
N ALA A 13 5.08 6.50 -9.42
CA ALA A 13 5.03 5.90 -10.75
C ALA A 13 5.00 6.95 -11.88
N ILE A 14 4.60 8.18 -11.57
CA ILE A 14 4.73 9.35 -12.47
C ILE A 14 5.72 10.32 -11.84
N ALA A 15 6.68 10.75 -12.65
CA ALA A 15 7.69 11.71 -12.20
C ALA A 15 7.07 13.10 -11.96
N GLY A 16 7.28 13.64 -10.76
CA GLY A 16 6.87 14.99 -10.43
C GLY A 16 7.63 16.06 -11.24
N PHE A 17 7.03 17.24 -11.40
CA PHE A 17 7.60 18.33 -12.18
C PHE A 17 9.07 18.65 -11.80
N THR A 18 9.35 18.78 -10.51
CA THR A 18 10.71 19.08 -10.01
C THR A 18 11.70 18.00 -10.44
N ASN A 19 11.39 16.73 -10.27
CA ASN A 19 12.27 15.62 -10.66
C ASN A 19 12.44 15.54 -12.18
N ARG A 20 11.41 15.85 -12.97
CA ARG A 20 11.53 15.95 -14.45
C ARG A 20 12.55 17.01 -14.87
N MET A 21 12.49 18.20 -14.24
CA MET A 21 13.44 19.28 -14.55
C MET A 21 14.87 18.93 -14.08
N LEU A 22 15.00 18.40 -12.86
CA LEU A 22 16.30 18.04 -12.30
C LEU A 22 16.96 16.85 -13.01
N ALA A 23 16.20 15.96 -13.62
CA ALA A 23 16.71 14.81 -14.37
C ALA A 23 17.70 15.22 -15.50
N HIS A 24 17.53 16.40 -16.10
CA HIS A 24 18.44 16.92 -17.12
C HIS A 24 19.82 17.20 -16.54
N LEU A 25 19.89 17.67 -15.30
CA LEU A 25 21.12 18.03 -14.59
C LEU A 25 21.67 16.89 -13.74
N ALA A 26 20.85 15.91 -13.41
CA ALA A 26 21.23 14.80 -12.54
C ALA A 26 22.29 13.92 -13.22
N ARG A 27 23.25 13.47 -12.42
CA ARG A 27 24.21 12.43 -12.78
C ARG A 27 23.52 11.08 -12.93
N GLU A 28 22.61 10.77 -12.00
CA GLU A 28 21.84 9.54 -11.96
C GLU A 28 20.40 9.83 -11.53
N VAL A 29 19.44 9.10 -12.12
CA VAL A 29 18.01 9.17 -11.80
C VAL A 29 17.60 7.82 -11.24
N LEU A 30 17.32 7.77 -9.96
CA LEU A 30 16.84 6.57 -9.29
C LEU A 30 15.32 6.57 -9.27
N THR A 31 14.69 5.43 -9.53
CA THR A 31 13.22 5.34 -9.61
C THR A 31 12.68 4.20 -8.76
N ALA A 32 11.51 4.43 -8.16
CA ALA A 32 10.80 3.40 -7.43
C ALA A 32 9.93 2.52 -8.32
N PHE A 33 9.48 3.05 -9.46
CA PHE A 33 8.58 2.36 -10.39
C PHE A 33 9.15 2.38 -11.82
N PRO A 34 8.93 1.32 -12.62
CA PRO A 34 9.51 1.22 -13.96
C PRO A 34 9.07 2.33 -14.92
N ALA A 35 7.85 2.87 -14.72
CA ALA A 35 7.25 3.85 -15.62
C ALA A 35 7.72 5.29 -15.38
N ALA A 36 8.26 5.62 -14.20
CA ALA A 36 8.52 7.00 -13.76
C ALA A 36 9.41 7.83 -14.71
N PHE A 37 10.39 7.21 -15.32
CA PHE A 37 11.31 7.81 -16.31
C PHE A 37 11.56 6.84 -17.46
N ALA A 38 10.51 6.22 -17.98
CA ALA A 38 10.63 5.28 -19.10
C ALA A 38 11.37 5.92 -20.28
N GLY A 39 12.41 5.24 -20.79
CA GLY A 39 13.25 5.74 -21.89
C GLY A 39 14.38 6.67 -21.50
N ASN A 40 14.49 7.11 -20.26
CA ASN A 40 15.65 7.88 -19.79
C ASN A 40 16.82 6.93 -19.48
N ARG A 41 17.92 7.06 -20.23
CA ARG A 41 19.13 6.22 -20.10
C ARG A 41 19.84 6.34 -18.74
N LYS A 42 19.60 7.43 -18.00
CA LYS A 42 20.15 7.65 -16.66
C LYS A 42 19.28 7.02 -15.56
N ALA A 43 18.07 6.56 -15.92
CA ALA A 43 17.14 6.03 -14.95
C ALA A 43 17.49 4.57 -14.58
N ARG A 44 17.57 4.32 -13.27
CA ARG A 44 17.78 3.01 -12.68
C ARG A 44 16.66 2.69 -11.69
N LEU A 45 15.96 1.59 -11.92
CA LEU A 45 14.91 1.10 -11.02
C LEU A 45 15.54 0.48 -9.78
N ILE A 46 15.29 1.08 -8.61
CA ILE A 46 15.78 0.60 -7.31
C ILE A 46 14.66 0.27 -6.32
N GLY A 47 13.44 0.77 -6.54
CA GLY A 47 12.35 0.70 -5.56
C GLY A 47 12.32 1.89 -4.61
N ASN A 48 11.37 1.88 -3.67
CA ASN A 48 11.33 2.79 -2.53
C ASN A 48 12.01 2.13 -1.32
N PRO A 49 12.78 2.87 -0.51
CA PRO A 49 13.26 2.38 0.77
C PRO A 49 12.12 1.96 1.69
N VAL A 50 12.18 0.75 2.20
CA VAL A 50 11.22 0.19 3.15
C VAL A 50 11.95 -0.13 4.44
N ARG A 51 11.29 0.05 5.58
CA ARG A 51 11.86 -0.28 6.88
C ARG A 51 12.22 -1.76 6.98
N ALA A 52 13.34 -2.05 7.66
CA ALA A 52 13.86 -3.40 7.78
C ALA A 52 12.90 -4.37 8.50
N ASP A 53 12.13 -3.88 9.47
CA ASP A 53 11.12 -4.64 10.19
C ASP A 53 9.99 -5.16 9.27
N ILE A 54 9.62 -4.40 8.22
CA ILE A 54 8.64 -4.81 7.22
C ILE A 54 9.26 -5.76 6.19
N SER A 55 10.45 -5.44 5.69
CA SER A 55 11.11 -6.25 4.65
C SER A 55 11.55 -7.63 5.16
N SER A 56 11.79 -7.77 6.46
CA SER A 56 12.14 -9.02 7.13
C SER A 56 10.95 -9.89 7.53
N LEU A 57 9.72 -9.47 7.26
CA LEU A 57 8.54 -10.31 7.52
C LEU A 57 8.64 -11.66 6.79
N PRO A 58 8.17 -12.74 7.42
CA PRO A 58 8.18 -14.07 6.79
C PRO A 58 7.44 -14.06 5.45
N HIS A 59 7.86 -14.92 4.54
CA HIS A 59 7.20 -15.07 3.24
C HIS A 59 5.71 -15.42 3.38
N PRO A 60 4.87 -15.03 2.40
CA PRO A 60 3.42 -15.26 2.46
C PRO A 60 3.04 -16.70 2.75
N GLU A 61 3.73 -17.67 2.14
CA GLU A 61 3.47 -19.10 2.32
C GLU A 61 3.62 -19.52 3.78
N ALA A 62 4.67 -19.04 4.45
CA ALA A 62 4.90 -19.33 5.87
C ALA A 62 3.87 -18.64 6.78
N ARG A 63 3.45 -17.41 6.43
CA ARG A 63 2.44 -16.67 7.20
C ARG A 63 1.03 -17.24 7.06
N PHE A 64 0.68 -17.76 5.87
CA PHE A 64 -0.64 -18.37 5.62
C PHE A 64 -0.71 -19.82 6.10
N ALA A 65 0.44 -20.47 6.34
CA ALA A 65 0.47 -21.85 6.85
C ALA A 65 -0.30 -21.96 8.18
N GLY A 66 -1.29 -22.85 8.22
CA GLY A 66 -2.11 -23.08 9.42
C GLY A 66 -3.15 -22.02 9.75
N ARG A 67 -3.31 -20.97 8.92
CA ARG A 67 -4.38 -19.96 9.12
C ARG A 67 -5.73 -20.49 8.65
N ASN A 68 -6.56 -21.00 9.59
CA ASN A 68 -7.88 -21.56 9.33
C ASN A 68 -9.04 -20.74 9.96
N GLY A 69 -8.73 -19.66 10.69
CA GLY A 69 -9.70 -18.78 11.36
C GLY A 69 -10.38 -17.77 10.41
N PRO A 70 -11.02 -16.72 10.95
CA PRO A 70 -11.54 -15.59 10.16
C PRO A 70 -10.44 -14.92 9.32
N VAL A 71 -10.83 -14.34 8.17
CA VAL A 71 -9.90 -13.53 7.37
C VAL A 71 -9.58 -12.23 8.10
N ARG A 72 -8.30 -11.88 8.16
CA ARG A 72 -7.78 -10.72 8.87
C ARG A 72 -7.64 -9.53 7.94
N LEU A 73 -8.50 -8.55 8.13
CA LEU A 73 -8.57 -7.33 7.34
C LEU A 73 -7.87 -6.19 8.06
N LEU A 74 -6.87 -5.59 7.42
CA LEU A 74 -6.23 -4.37 7.90
C LEU A 74 -6.68 -3.20 7.03
N VAL A 75 -7.23 -2.16 7.66
CA VAL A 75 -7.64 -0.93 6.97
C VAL A 75 -6.72 0.20 7.38
N VAL A 76 -6.09 0.86 6.41
CA VAL A 76 -5.13 1.94 6.65
C VAL A 76 -5.57 3.21 5.94
N GLY A 77 -6.12 4.16 6.72
CA GLY A 77 -6.54 5.48 6.22
C GLY A 77 -5.38 6.48 6.05
N GLY A 78 -4.20 6.15 6.60
CA GLY A 78 -3.07 7.08 6.73
C GLY A 78 -3.23 8.06 7.90
N SER A 79 -2.22 8.90 8.16
CA SER A 79 -2.19 9.83 9.31
C SER A 79 -3.31 10.86 9.30
N LEU A 80 -3.73 11.30 8.11
CA LEU A 80 -4.84 12.24 7.95
C LEU A 80 -6.21 11.55 7.95
N GLY A 81 -6.24 10.20 7.93
CA GLY A 81 -7.44 9.39 7.78
C GLY A 81 -8.01 9.43 6.35
N ALA A 82 -8.94 8.51 6.09
CA ALA A 82 -9.65 8.42 4.82
C ALA A 82 -11.15 8.29 5.10
N MET A 83 -11.86 9.43 5.14
CA MET A 83 -13.29 9.47 5.50
C MET A 83 -14.13 8.47 4.70
N GLN A 84 -13.84 8.31 3.41
CA GLN A 84 -14.59 7.36 2.58
C GLN A 84 -14.36 5.90 3.02
N LEU A 85 -13.13 5.53 3.40
CA LEU A 85 -12.85 4.21 3.98
C LEU A 85 -13.55 4.05 5.33
N ASN A 86 -13.46 5.07 6.21
CA ASN A 86 -14.06 5.04 7.54
C ASN A 86 -15.58 4.81 7.49
N LYS A 87 -16.24 5.27 6.40
CA LYS A 87 -17.68 5.08 6.18
C LYS A 87 -18.00 3.78 5.45
N ALA A 88 -17.30 3.45 4.37
CA ALA A 88 -17.64 2.33 3.51
C ALA A 88 -17.29 0.98 4.13
N VAL A 89 -16.18 0.90 4.89
CA VAL A 89 -15.73 -0.37 5.48
C VAL A 89 -16.73 -0.96 6.47
N PRO A 90 -17.20 -0.25 7.53
CA PRO A 90 -18.16 -0.85 8.45
C PRO A 90 -19.48 -1.25 7.77
N GLN A 91 -19.95 -0.47 6.78
CA GLN A 91 -21.14 -0.81 6.00
C GLN A 91 -20.96 -2.09 5.18
N ALA A 92 -19.78 -2.28 4.57
CA ALA A 92 -19.46 -3.49 3.82
C ALA A 92 -19.38 -4.70 4.74
N LEU A 93 -18.73 -4.56 5.88
CA LEU A 93 -18.55 -5.64 6.86
C LEU A 93 -19.87 -6.07 7.48
N ALA A 94 -20.80 -5.14 7.75
CA ALA A 94 -22.14 -5.46 8.22
C ALA A 94 -22.91 -6.37 7.23
N LYS A 95 -22.83 -6.07 5.92
CA LYS A 95 -23.43 -6.90 4.87
C LYS A 95 -22.83 -8.30 4.83
N LEU A 96 -21.50 -8.38 4.84
CA LEU A 96 -20.78 -9.64 4.80
C LEU A 96 -21.02 -10.50 6.04
N GLY A 97 -21.14 -9.87 7.22
CA GLY A 97 -21.52 -10.55 8.46
C GLY A 97 -22.96 -11.09 8.43
N ALA A 98 -23.89 -10.34 7.84
CA ALA A 98 -25.26 -10.81 7.63
C ALA A 98 -25.34 -12.02 6.68
N ASP A 99 -24.42 -12.10 5.71
CA ASP A 99 -24.24 -13.25 4.81
C ASP A 99 -23.49 -14.43 5.47
N GLY A 100 -23.17 -14.34 6.77
CA GLY A 100 -22.49 -15.38 7.54
C GLY A 100 -20.98 -15.47 7.34
N LEU A 101 -20.36 -14.50 6.67
CA LEU A 101 -18.90 -14.48 6.46
C LEU A 101 -18.16 -14.04 7.73
N ARG A 102 -17.03 -14.70 8.00
CA ARG A 102 -16.23 -14.45 9.21
C ARG A 102 -14.97 -13.67 8.85
N TYR A 103 -14.74 -12.59 9.58
CA TYR A 103 -13.58 -11.72 9.47
C TYR A 103 -13.15 -11.16 10.83
N GLU A 104 -11.91 -10.74 10.92
CA GLU A 104 -11.38 -9.87 11.98
C GLU A 104 -10.90 -8.58 11.33
N VAL A 105 -11.16 -7.43 11.94
CA VAL A 105 -10.75 -6.14 11.35
C VAL A 105 -9.98 -5.28 12.33
N ARG A 106 -8.86 -4.71 11.84
CA ARG A 106 -8.13 -3.62 12.45
C ARG A 106 -8.20 -2.42 11.51
N HIS A 107 -8.58 -1.26 12.04
CA HIS A 107 -8.80 -0.07 11.22
C HIS A 107 -8.10 1.15 11.83
N GLN A 108 -7.10 1.68 11.12
CA GLN A 108 -6.51 2.98 11.39
C GLN A 108 -7.32 4.08 10.73
N ALA A 109 -8.10 4.82 11.53
CA ALA A 109 -9.06 5.82 11.05
C ALA A 109 -8.46 7.23 10.90
N GLY A 110 -7.28 7.50 11.49
CA GLY A 110 -6.67 8.82 11.61
C GLY A 110 -7.18 9.61 12.83
N GLU A 111 -6.31 10.41 13.45
CA GLU A 111 -6.62 11.13 14.69
C GLU A 111 -7.88 12.00 14.60
N LYS A 112 -8.04 12.73 13.49
CA LYS A 112 -9.18 13.66 13.33
C LYS A 112 -10.51 12.95 13.10
N HIS A 113 -10.52 11.67 12.78
CA HIS A 113 -11.71 10.95 12.34
C HIS A 113 -12.05 9.73 13.20
N ILE A 114 -11.30 9.49 14.27
CA ILE A 114 -11.43 8.29 15.10
C ILE A 114 -12.83 8.14 15.71
N GLU A 115 -13.41 9.20 16.24
CA GLU A 115 -14.73 9.13 16.88
C GLU A 115 -15.84 8.89 15.85
N ALA A 116 -15.76 9.55 14.68
CA ALA A 116 -16.71 9.30 13.59
C ALA A 116 -16.61 7.86 13.04
N ALA A 117 -15.38 7.32 12.97
CA ALA A 117 -15.17 5.94 12.55
C ALA A 117 -15.75 4.95 13.57
N ARG A 118 -15.51 5.15 14.87
CA ARG A 118 -16.09 4.31 15.94
C ARG A 118 -17.61 4.36 15.93
N ALA A 119 -18.21 5.53 15.76
CA ALA A 119 -19.64 5.68 15.61
C ALA A 119 -20.18 4.87 14.42
N ALA A 120 -19.53 4.96 13.26
CA ALA A 120 -19.93 4.22 12.06
C ALA A 120 -19.84 2.68 12.25
N TYR A 121 -18.83 2.18 12.99
CA TYR A 121 -18.75 0.77 13.37
C TYR A 121 -19.88 0.36 14.33
N GLY A 122 -20.19 1.21 15.32
CA GLY A 122 -21.31 1.00 16.25
C GLY A 122 -22.67 0.97 15.55
N GLU A 123 -22.95 1.94 14.69
CA GLU A 123 -24.17 2.03 13.88
C GLU A 123 -24.34 0.83 12.94
N ALA A 124 -23.24 0.33 12.39
CA ALA A 124 -23.23 -0.86 11.54
C ALA A 124 -23.31 -2.18 12.31
N GLY A 125 -23.21 -2.17 13.65
CA GLY A 125 -23.19 -3.38 14.48
C GLY A 125 -21.96 -4.26 14.25
N VAL A 126 -20.84 -3.67 13.79
CA VAL A 126 -19.61 -4.39 13.43
C VAL A 126 -18.58 -4.30 14.56
N GLN A 127 -18.07 -5.46 14.98
CA GLN A 127 -16.95 -5.53 15.92
C GLN A 127 -15.61 -5.36 15.19
N GLY A 128 -14.70 -4.51 15.72
CA GLY A 128 -13.38 -4.28 15.16
C GLY A 128 -12.50 -3.44 16.06
N GLU A 129 -11.20 -3.56 15.88
CA GLU A 129 -10.21 -2.72 16.55
C GLU A 129 -10.04 -1.42 15.74
N VAL A 130 -10.64 -0.32 16.20
CA VAL A 130 -10.57 0.99 15.53
C VAL A 130 -9.65 1.91 16.32
N THR A 131 -8.52 2.29 15.70
CA THR A 131 -7.46 3.11 16.30
C THR A 131 -7.20 4.38 15.49
N ALA A 132 -6.69 5.41 16.16
CA ALA A 132 -6.28 6.64 15.48
C ALA A 132 -5.01 6.42 14.65
N PHE A 133 -4.06 5.65 15.22
CA PHE A 133 -2.75 5.40 14.64
C PHE A 133 -2.28 3.97 14.96
N ILE A 134 -1.50 3.36 14.06
CA ILE A 134 -0.83 2.07 14.25
C ILE A 134 0.66 2.34 14.41
N ALA A 135 1.19 2.10 15.59
CA ALA A 135 2.60 2.34 15.88
C ALA A 135 3.52 1.28 15.26
N ASP A 136 3.10 0.02 15.32
CA ASP A 136 3.83 -1.12 14.74
C ASP A 136 3.15 -1.60 13.45
N MET A 137 3.55 -0.97 12.33
CA MET A 137 3.01 -1.31 11.01
C MET A 137 3.53 -2.67 10.52
N ALA A 138 4.74 -3.08 10.94
CA ALA A 138 5.27 -4.39 10.60
C ALA A 138 4.41 -5.50 11.22
N GLN A 139 4.07 -5.38 12.50
CA GLN A 139 3.16 -6.31 13.16
C GLN A 139 1.78 -6.32 12.47
N ALA A 140 1.24 -5.14 12.14
CA ALA A 140 -0.08 -5.03 11.52
C ALA A 140 -0.11 -5.68 10.12
N LEU A 141 0.90 -5.42 9.28
CA LEU A 141 1.04 -6.04 7.96
C LEU A 141 1.29 -7.55 8.07
N GLY A 142 2.12 -7.98 9.03
CA GLY A 142 2.36 -9.41 9.30
C GLY A 142 1.13 -10.16 9.80
N TRP A 143 0.23 -9.47 10.51
CA TRP A 143 -1.05 -10.02 10.97
C TRP A 143 -2.07 -10.13 9.84
N ALA A 144 -2.10 -9.20 8.90
CA ALA A 144 -3.13 -9.10 7.87
C ALA A 144 -3.10 -10.25 6.85
N ASP A 145 -4.27 -10.65 6.38
CA ASP A 145 -4.45 -11.49 5.19
C ASP A 145 -4.75 -10.62 3.96
N LEU A 146 -5.39 -9.45 4.16
CA LEU A 146 -5.71 -8.47 3.11
C LEU A 146 -5.66 -7.06 3.70
N VAL A 147 -5.18 -6.10 2.92
CA VAL A 147 -5.12 -4.68 3.29
C VAL A 147 -6.07 -3.86 2.43
N ILE A 148 -6.79 -2.92 3.03
CA ILE A 148 -7.61 -1.92 2.34
C ILE A 148 -7.02 -0.55 2.65
N CYS A 149 -6.49 0.16 1.66
CA CYS A 149 -5.77 1.41 1.93
C CYS A 149 -5.71 2.37 0.74
N ARG A 150 -5.15 3.57 0.98
CA ARG A 150 -4.73 4.50 -0.07
C ARG A 150 -3.49 3.97 -0.80
N ALA A 151 -3.22 4.49 -2.01
CA ALA A 151 -2.13 4.04 -2.87
C ALA A 151 -0.93 5.01 -2.86
N GLY A 152 -0.50 5.43 -1.67
CA GLY A 152 0.75 6.18 -1.53
C GLY A 152 1.96 5.35 -1.97
N ALA A 153 2.96 5.98 -2.54
CA ALA A 153 4.14 5.30 -3.09
C ALA A 153 4.86 4.40 -2.07
N LEU A 154 5.03 4.89 -0.83
CA LEU A 154 5.64 4.10 0.25
C LEU A 154 4.71 2.97 0.70
N THR A 155 3.40 3.20 0.76
CA THR A 155 2.42 2.15 1.09
C THR A 155 2.49 1.00 0.08
N ILE A 156 2.57 1.31 -1.23
CA ILE A 156 2.74 0.29 -2.27
C ILE A 156 4.03 -0.52 -2.06
N ALA A 157 5.14 0.15 -1.74
CA ALA A 157 6.41 -0.52 -1.46
C ALA A 157 6.35 -1.38 -0.18
N GLU A 158 5.69 -0.91 0.88
CA GLU A 158 5.50 -1.65 2.12
C GLU A 158 4.60 -2.89 1.92
N LEU A 159 3.51 -2.77 1.15
CA LEU A 159 2.65 -3.90 0.79
C LEU A 159 3.41 -4.98 0.01
N ALA A 160 4.21 -4.55 -0.98
CA ALA A 160 5.07 -5.44 -1.73
C ALA A 160 6.08 -6.14 -0.82
N ALA A 161 6.83 -5.38 -0.02
CA ALA A 161 7.86 -5.91 0.88
C ALA A 161 7.29 -6.84 1.97
N ALA A 162 6.11 -6.52 2.52
CA ALA A 162 5.40 -7.40 3.43
C ALA A 162 4.84 -8.64 2.73
N GLY A 163 4.61 -8.59 1.43
CA GLY A 163 3.93 -9.65 0.68
C GLY A 163 2.50 -9.81 1.18
N VAL A 164 1.65 -8.80 1.01
CA VAL A 164 0.23 -8.85 1.40
C VAL A 164 -0.63 -8.30 0.27
N GLY A 165 -1.72 -9.00 -0.05
CA GLY A 165 -2.67 -8.57 -1.06
C GLY A 165 -3.45 -7.32 -0.63
N ALA A 166 -3.92 -6.51 -1.58
CA ALA A 166 -4.60 -5.27 -1.23
C ALA A 166 -5.83 -4.94 -2.08
N ILE A 167 -6.76 -4.17 -1.49
CA ILE A 167 -7.74 -3.35 -2.19
C ILE A 167 -7.28 -1.91 -2.07
N LEU A 168 -6.90 -1.31 -3.19
CA LEU A 168 -6.32 0.02 -3.26
C LEU A 168 -7.37 1.05 -3.66
N VAL A 169 -7.47 2.10 -2.87
CA VAL A 169 -8.39 3.22 -3.08
C VAL A 169 -7.56 4.50 -3.26
N PRO A 170 -7.13 4.83 -4.49
CA PRO A 170 -6.34 6.03 -4.75
C PRO A 170 -7.02 7.30 -4.23
N TYR A 171 -6.23 8.23 -3.69
CA TYR A 171 -6.74 9.52 -3.24
C TYR A 171 -7.09 10.40 -4.46
N PRO A 172 -8.34 10.89 -4.59
CA PRO A 172 -8.81 11.52 -5.82
C PRO A 172 -8.19 12.88 -6.12
N HIS A 173 -7.60 13.54 -5.12
CA HIS A 173 -6.96 14.85 -5.25
C HIS A 173 -5.43 14.75 -5.22
N ALA A 174 -4.88 13.57 -5.52
CA ALA A 174 -3.44 13.38 -5.65
C ALA A 174 -2.92 14.17 -6.87
N VAL A 175 -1.82 14.90 -6.68
CA VAL A 175 -1.18 15.66 -7.77
C VAL A 175 -0.85 14.71 -8.92
N ASP A 176 -1.16 15.09 -10.16
CA ASP A 176 -0.94 14.29 -11.38
C ASP A 176 -1.51 12.86 -11.29
N ASP A 177 -2.53 12.63 -10.45
CA ASP A 177 -3.17 11.31 -10.23
C ASP A 177 -2.15 10.18 -9.91
N HIS A 178 -1.03 10.54 -9.26
CA HIS A 178 0.06 9.59 -9.03
C HIS A 178 -0.38 8.35 -8.24
N GLN A 179 -1.40 8.46 -7.35
CA GLN A 179 -1.85 7.29 -6.59
C GLN A 179 -2.54 6.23 -7.46
N THR A 180 -3.25 6.63 -8.50
CA THR A 180 -3.82 5.68 -9.47
C THR A 180 -2.72 4.91 -10.18
N HIS A 181 -1.66 5.60 -10.60
CA HIS A 181 -0.52 4.97 -11.27
C HIS A 181 0.32 4.11 -10.33
N ASN A 182 0.51 4.53 -9.07
CA ASN A 182 1.16 3.70 -8.06
C ASN A 182 0.37 2.40 -7.80
N ALA A 183 -0.98 2.50 -7.69
CA ALA A 183 -1.84 1.34 -7.51
C ALA A 183 -1.74 0.36 -8.66
N GLN A 184 -1.64 0.86 -9.89
CA GLN A 184 -1.59 0.03 -11.11
C GLN A 184 -0.42 -0.96 -11.09
N PHE A 185 0.70 -0.58 -10.47
CA PHE A 185 1.87 -1.47 -10.33
C PHE A 185 1.54 -2.80 -9.62
N LEU A 186 0.80 -2.76 -8.51
CA LEU A 186 0.37 -3.98 -7.82
C LEU A 186 -0.81 -4.66 -8.50
N VAL A 187 -1.68 -3.91 -9.17
CA VAL A 187 -2.79 -4.46 -9.96
C VAL A 187 -2.26 -5.28 -11.13
N ASP A 188 -1.30 -4.76 -11.88
CA ASP A 188 -0.67 -5.45 -13.02
C ASP A 188 0.09 -6.72 -12.59
N ALA A 189 0.62 -6.71 -11.38
CA ALA A 189 1.25 -7.89 -10.77
C ALA A 189 0.23 -8.94 -10.29
N GLY A 190 -1.08 -8.65 -10.28
CA GLY A 190 -2.10 -9.52 -9.69
C GLY A 190 -2.13 -9.51 -8.16
N ALA A 191 -1.45 -8.55 -7.54
CA ALA A 191 -1.31 -8.41 -6.09
C ALA A 191 -2.43 -7.56 -5.46
N ALA A 192 -3.15 -6.77 -6.25
CA ALA A 192 -4.17 -5.87 -5.74
C ALA A 192 -5.38 -5.74 -6.65
N LEU A 193 -6.48 -5.31 -6.07
CA LEU A 193 -7.64 -4.77 -6.76
C LEU A 193 -7.65 -3.25 -6.55
N ARG A 194 -8.13 -2.49 -7.54
CA ARG A 194 -8.28 -1.04 -7.44
C ARG A 194 -9.73 -0.63 -7.56
N VAL A 195 -10.16 0.29 -6.71
CA VAL A 195 -11.47 0.94 -6.78
C VAL A 195 -11.31 2.46 -6.66
N ALA A 196 -12.01 3.22 -7.50
CA ALA A 196 -12.00 4.67 -7.40
C ALA A 196 -12.70 5.14 -6.12
N ASP A 197 -12.19 6.19 -5.47
CA ASP A 197 -12.77 6.75 -4.24
C ASP A 197 -14.25 7.12 -4.43
N SER A 198 -14.61 7.70 -5.57
CA SER A 198 -15.99 8.08 -5.92
C SER A 198 -16.94 6.90 -6.09
N SER A 199 -16.42 5.71 -6.40
CA SER A 199 -17.20 4.47 -6.56
C SER A 199 -17.22 3.61 -5.30
N LEU A 200 -16.48 4.02 -4.26
CA LEU A 200 -16.37 3.25 -3.01
C LEU A 200 -17.62 3.47 -2.16
N THR A 201 -18.43 2.43 -2.04
CA THR A 201 -19.59 2.35 -1.16
C THR A 201 -19.52 1.08 -0.33
N GLY A 202 -20.32 0.97 0.75
CA GLY A 202 -20.43 -0.28 1.49
C GLY A 202 -20.85 -1.46 0.60
N GLN A 203 -21.70 -1.22 -0.41
CA GLN A 203 -22.14 -2.25 -1.35
C GLN A 203 -21.01 -2.68 -2.30
N SER A 204 -20.32 -1.71 -2.95
CA SER A 204 -19.25 -2.03 -3.91
C SER A 204 -18.06 -2.71 -3.22
N LEU A 205 -17.73 -2.27 -1.99
CA LEU A 205 -16.66 -2.90 -1.22
C LEU A 205 -17.05 -4.32 -0.77
N ALA A 206 -18.29 -4.55 -0.34
CA ALA A 206 -18.76 -5.90 0.03
C ALA A 206 -18.67 -6.86 -1.18
N GLN A 207 -19.05 -6.42 -2.37
CA GLN A 207 -18.94 -7.23 -3.59
C GLN A 207 -17.48 -7.59 -3.94
N LEU A 208 -16.52 -6.71 -3.67
CA LEU A 208 -15.10 -6.99 -3.87
C LEU A 208 -14.53 -7.94 -2.81
N LEU A 209 -14.96 -7.77 -1.55
CA LEU A 209 -14.47 -8.57 -0.42
C LEU A 209 -15.04 -9.98 -0.40
N GLN A 210 -16.31 -10.17 -0.75
CA GLN A 210 -17.03 -11.45 -0.64
C GLN A 210 -16.24 -12.63 -1.26
N PRO A 211 -15.76 -12.56 -2.52
CA PRO A 211 -15.00 -13.66 -3.12
C PRO A 211 -13.61 -13.86 -2.50
N LEU A 212 -13.04 -12.83 -1.86
CA LEU A 212 -11.75 -12.90 -1.19
C LEU A 212 -11.86 -13.53 0.22
N LEU A 213 -12.96 -13.29 0.92
CA LEU A 213 -13.17 -13.83 2.27
C LEU A 213 -13.41 -15.35 2.28
N VAL A 214 -13.80 -15.93 1.16
CA VAL A 214 -14.08 -17.38 1.03
C VAL A 214 -12.92 -18.13 0.35
N ASP A 215 -11.96 -17.43 -0.24
CA ASP A 215 -10.86 -18.04 -1.03
C ASP A 215 -9.48 -17.64 -0.50
N ARG A 216 -8.98 -18.42 0.47
CA ARG A 216 -7.63 -18.21 1.02
C ARG A 216 -6.50 -18.46 0.01
N ALA A 217 -6.72 -19.34 -0.96
CA ALA A 217 -5.73 -19.60 -1.99
C ALA A 217 -5.54 -18.34 -2.86
N ARG A 218 -6.62 -17.62 -3.16
CA ARG A 218 -6.57 -16.34 -3.86
C ARG A 218 -5.85 -15.27 -3.04
N LEU A 219 -6.12 -15.18 -1.73
CA LEU A 219 -5.41 -14.25 -0.84
C LEU A 219 -3.91 -14.54 -0.80
N LEU A 220 -3.52 -15.82 -0.70
CA LEU A 220 -2.13 -16.23 -0.77
C LEU A 220 -1.49 -15.90 -2.13
N ALA A 221 -2.18 -16.16 -3.23
CA ALA A 221 -1.68 -15.82 -4.57
C ALA A 221 -1.44 -14.32 -4.73
N MET A 222 -2.36 -13.46 -4.24
CA MET A 222 -2.16 -12.00 -4.22
C MET A 222 -0.97 -11.59 -3.36
N ALA A 223 -0.81 -12.20 -2.20
CA ALA A 223 0.29 -11.93 -1.28
C ALA A 223 1.65 -12.33 -1.88
N SER A 224 1.74 -13.50 -2.51
CA SER A 224 2.95 -13.98 -3.19
C SER A 224 3.28 -13.11 -4.41
N ALA A 225 2.27 -12.67 -5.18
CA ALA A 225 2.44 -11.74 -6.29
C ALA A 225 2.97 -10.37 -5.82
N ALA A 226 2.50 -9.84 -4.68
CA ALA A 226 3.04 -8.63 -4.06
C ALA A 226 4.52 -8.81 -3.71
N ARG A 227 4.87 -9.93 -3.04
CA ARG A 227 6.25 -10.21 -2.63
C ARG A 227 7.19 -10.37 -3.82
N ALA A 228 6.72 -10.94 -4.93
CA ALA A 228 7.53 -11.16 -6.13
C ALA A 228 8.00 -9.87 -6.81
N VAL A 229 7.26 -8.75 -6.66
CA VAL A 229 7.63 -7.44 -7.22
C VAL A 229 8.35 -6.53 -6.22
N ALA A 230 8.59 -7.00 -4.99
CA ALA A 230 9.25 -6.22 -3.95
C ALA A 230 10.72 -5.93 -4.29
N ARG A 231 11.17 -4.73 -3.91
CA ARG A 231 12.58 -4.32 -3.92
C ARG A 231 12.97 -4.00 -2.48
N THR A 232 13.58 -4.96 -1.80
CA THR A 232 13.90 -4.82 -0.36
C THR A 232 15.28 -4.23 -0.10
N ASP A 233 16.11 -4.11 -1.12
CA ASP A 233 17.47 -3.57 -1.10
C ASP A 233 17.56 -2.08 -1.49
N ALA A 234 16.43 -1.42 -1.71
CA ALA A 234 16.37 -0.03 -2.22
C ALA A 234 17.16 0.97 -1.35
N ALA A 235 17.13 0.81 -0.02
CA ALA A 235 17.86 1.70 0.89
C ALA A 235 19.39 1.55 0.71
N ASP A 236 19.88 0.32 0.62
CA ASP A 236 21.30 0.04 0.44
C ASP A 236 21.79 0.51 -0.93
N VAL A 237 21.02 0.26 -1.98
CA VAL A 237 21.33 0.71 -3.34
C VAL A 237 21.37 2.24 -3.43
N LEU A 238 20.43 2.93 -2.78
CA LEU A 238 20.41 4.40 -2.71
C LEU A 238 21.63 4.93 -1.96
N TYR A 239 21.97 4.31 -0.82
CA TYR A 239 23.14 4.68 -0.03
C TYR A 239 24.44 4.52 -0.83
N GLN A 240 24.62 3.39 -1.51
CA GLN A 240 25.79 3.14 -2.36
C GLN A 240 25.90 4.15 -3.52
N ALA A 241 24.77 4.51 -4.14
CA ALA A 241 24.76 5.54 -5.18
C ALA A 241 25.23 6.91 -4.65
N CYS A 242 24.84 7.27 -3.42
CA CYS A 242 25.32 8.50 -2.78
C CYS A 242 26.83 8.48 -2.53
N LEU A 243 27.37 7.37 -2.00
CA LEU A 243 28.83 7.24 -1.78
C LEU A 243 29.63 7.35 -3.08
N GLN A 244 29.22 6.63 -4.12
CA GLN A 244 29.86 6.69 -5.44
C GLN A 244 29.82 8.08 -6.08
N ALA A 245 28.79 8.86 -5.74
CA ALA A 245 28.70 10.24 -6.22
C ALA A 245 29.66 11.18 -5.50
N GLU A 246 30.01 10.92 -4.23
CA GLU A 246 30.97 11.75 -3.48
C GLU A 246 32.43 11.53 -3.93
N GLU A 247 32.74 10.31 -4.38
CA GLU A 247 34.11 9.93 -4.82
C GLU A 247 34.49 10.42 -6.22
N ALA A 248 33.55 10.95 -6.99
CA ALA A 248 33.69 11.29 -8.40
C ALA A 248 33.61 12.80 -8.67
#